data_da3e3990e6e104908ef161f97c326507
#
_entry.id   da3e3990e6e104908ef161f97c326507
#
_cell.length_a   1.000
_cell.length_b   1.000
_cell.length_c   1.000
_cell.angle_alpha   90.00
_cell.angle_beta   90.00
_cell.angle_gamma   90.00
#
_symmetry.space_group_name_H-M   'P 1'
#
loop_
_entity.id
_entity.type
_entity.pdbx_description
1 polymer ?
#
loop_
_entity_poly.entity_id
_entity_poly.type
_entity_poly.pdbx_seq_one_letter_code
_entity_poly.pdbx_strand_id
1 'polypeptide(L)'
;VSPSPFRTNRITGAALLAGIAGQPVAHSLSPVIHNAWLEAGNIDGAYLPFAPKDAAGFDILVAAGRAGLVQGLNVTAPFKEQAFALADEASKAARATGSANILVFDNGRVRADSSDGPGVLYALSEQAPDLVLKGAVVVMLGAGGAARACAGALIEAGARIDILNRSQDRAEALAADLGPSVRVAEAADLAEADLVINALSVQPAIDLSVLKPGAVVMDMTYKPVVTPFLAAARARGLTTVDGLAMLIGQAAPSFTALFRRPPPPLDLRALLLAHLGEET
;
A
#
# COMPACT_ATOMS: atom_id res chain seq x y z
N VAL A 1 -31.38 27.61 -12.16
CA VAL A 1 -31.74 26.36 -11.47
C VAL A 1 -30.61 26.10 -10.48
N SER A 2 -30.88 26.34 -9.19
CA SER A 2 -29.91 26.03 -8.11
C SER A 2 -29.63 24.54 -8.14
N PRO A 3 -28.35 24.11 -8.05
CA PRO A 3 -28.04 22.69 -7.94
C PRO A 3 -28.66 22.15 -6.64
N SER A 4 -29.39 21.04 -6.77
CA SER A 4 -29.97 20.32 -5.62
C SER A 4 -28.86 20.00 -4.61
N PRO A 5 -29.02 20.33 -3.32
CA PRO A 5 -28.00 20.04 -2.31
C PRO A 5 -27.86 18.54 -1.99
N PHE A 6 -28.63 17.68 -2.63
CA PHE A 6 -28.59 16.23 -2.47
C PHE A 6 -28.13 15.56 -3.78
N ARG A 7 -26.83 15.67 -4.13
CA ARG A 7 -26.19 14.68 -4.96
C ARG A 7 -25.91 13.46 -4.10
N THR A 8 -26.92 12.72 -3.78
CA THR A 8 -26.76 11.38 -3.23
C THR A 8 -26.29 10.48 -4.37
N ASN A 9 -25.10 9.91 -4.28
CA ASN A 9 -24.72 8.75 -5.04
C ASN A 9 -25.85 7.73 -4.83
N ARG A 10 -26.73 7.56 -5.84
CA ARG A 10 -27.91 6.70 -5.71
C ARG A 10 -27.44 5.27 -5.82
N ILE A 11 -27.29 4.61 -4.69
CA ILE A 11 -27.10 3.16 -4.64
C ILE A 11 -28.43 2.50 -5.02
N THR A 12 -28.45 1.78 -6.14
CA THR A 12 -29.60 1.00 -6.59
C THR A 12 -29.44 -0.48 -6.28
N GLY A 13 -30.41 -1.30 -6.64
CA GLY A 13 -30.32 -2.76 -6.54
C GLY A 13 -29.29 -3.42 -7.48
N ALA A 14 -28.70 -2.63 -8.40
CA ALA A 14 -27.65 -3.09 -9.32
C ALA A 14 -26.24 -2.59 -8.90
N ALA A 15 -26.14 -1.98 -7.72
CA ALA A 15 -24.89 -1.39 -7.27
C ALA A 15 -23.74 -2.41 -7.13
N LEU A 16 -22.57 -2.03 -7.60
CA LEU A 16 -21.34 -2.80 -7.41
C LEU A 16 -20.84 -2.63 -5.99
N LEU A 17 -20.64 -3.72 -5.26
CA LEU A 17 -20.14 -3.69 -3.88
C LEU A 17 -18.70 -4.19 -3.80
N ALA A 18 -17.82 -3.36 -3.29
CA ALA A 18 -16.43 -3.70 -2.96
C ALA A 18 -16.04 -3.11 -1.60
N GLY A 19 -14.84 -3.38 -1.13
CA GLY A 19 -14.40 -2.77 0.12
C GLY A 19 -12.98 -3.11 0.53
N ILE A 20 -12.61 -2.72 1.75
CA ILE A 20 -11.34 -3.05 2.38
C ILE A 20 -11.57 -3.93 3.59
N ALA A 21 -10.84 -5.04 3.70
CA ALA A 21 -10.81 -5.92 4.86
C ALA A 21 -9.52 -5.75 5.66
N GLY A 22 -9.64 -5.58 6.97
CA GLY A 22 -8.49 -5.44 7.88
C GLY A 22 -8.89 -5.33 9.34
N GLN A 23 -7.91 -5.47 10.25
CA GLN A 23 -8.16 -5.34 11.68
C GLN A 23 -6.93 -4.74 12.40
N PRO A 24 -7.04 -3.50 12.89
CA PRO A 24 -8.15 -2.55 12.71
C PRO A 24 -8.20 -1.94 11.28
N VAL A 25 -9.38 -1.52 10.82
CA VAL A 25 -9.58 -0.91 9.50
C VAL A 25 -10.20 0.50 9.55
N ALA A 26 -10.65 0.92 10.73
CA ALA A 26 -11.39 2.18 10.91
C ALA A 26 -10.60 3.45 10.51
N HIS A 27 -9.27 3.37 10.48
CA HIS A 27 -8.38 4.48 10.12
C HIS A 27 -8.06 4.53 8.61
N SER A 28 -8.54 3.56 7.83
CA SER A 28 -8.23 3.47 6.41
C SER A 28 -8.87 4.60 5.60
N LEU A 29 -8.09 5.24 4.74
CA LEU A 29 -8.54 6.25 3.79
C LEU A 29 -9.05 5.65 2.46
N SER A 30 -8.89 4.33 2.26
CA SER A 30 -9.37 3.68 1.03
C SER A 30 -10.86 3.90 0.76
N PRO A 31 -11.77 3.88 1.76
CA PRO A 31 -13.18 4.22 1.53
C PRO A 31 -13.40 5.65 1.01
N VAL A 32 -12.59 6.61 1.48
CA VAL A 32 -12.66 8.01 1.00
C VAL A 32 -12.26 8.08 -0.48
N ILE A 33 -11.14 7.44 -0.85
CA ILE A 33 -10.62 7.42 -2.22
C ILE A 33 -11.61 6.77 -3.18
N HIS A 34 -11.99 5.53 -2.89
CA HIS A 34 -12.80 4.72 -3.81
C HIS A 34 -14.22 5.28 -3.97
N ASN A 35 -14.85 5.76 -2.90
CA ASN A 35 -16.19 6.36 -3.00
C ASN A 35 -16.14 7.71 -3.74
N ALA A 36 -15.09 8.52 -3.58
CA ALA A 36 -14.90 9.74 -4.36
C ALA A 36 -14.80 9.44 -5.87
N TRP A 37 -14.08 8.38 -6.26
CA TRP A 37 -14.03 7.94 -7.64
C TRP A 37 -15.35 7.37 -8.15
N LEU A 38 -16.09 6.63 -7.33
CA LEU A 38 -17.43 6.14 -7.69
C LEU A 38 -18.37 7.31 -7.97
N GLU A 39 -18.33 8.35 -7.13
CA GLU A 39 -19.13 9.56 -7.31
C GLU A 39 -18.70 10.34 -8.57
N ALA A 40 -17.40 10.64 -8.71
CA ALA A 40 -16.87 11.38 -9.85
C ALA A 40 -17.11 10.66 -11.19
N GLY A 41 -17.07 9.32 -11.19
CA GLY A 41 -17.34 8.48 -12.35
C GLY A 41 -18.82 8.18 -12.59
N ASN A 42 -19.72 8.69 -11.75
CA ASN A 42 -21.16 8.35 -11.77
C ASN A 42 -21.40 6.84 -11.83
N ILE A 43 -20.66 6.09 -11.02
CA ILE A 43 -20.71 4.62 -10.94
C ILE A 43 -21.65 4.23 -9.82
N ASP A 44 -22.67 3.43 -10.14
CA ASP A 44 -23.56 2.85 -9.15
C ASP A 44 -22.82 1.78 -8.35
N GLY A 45 -22.35 2.13 -7.17
CA GLY A 45 -21.55 1.25 -6.33
C GLY A 45 -21.21 1.85 -4.97
N ALA A 46 -20.67 1.01 -4.11
CA ALA A 46 -20.18 1.40 -2.80
C ALA A 46 -18.88 0.66 -2.44
N TYR A 47 -18.00 1.36 -1.74
CA TYR A 47 -16.79 0.79 -1.18
C TYR A 47 -16.81 0.92 0.34
N LEU A 48 -16.82 -0.21 1.04
CA LEU A 48 -17.09 -0.30 2.48
C LEU A 48 -15.91 -0.87 3.27
N PRO A 49 -15.73 -0.47 4.54
CA PRO A 49 -14.79 -1.14 5.44
C PRO A 49 -15.41 -2.42 6.02
N PHE A 50 -14.63 -3.51 6.03
CA PHE A 50 -14.94 -4.77 6.69
C PHE A 50 -13.88 -5.05 7.75
N ALA A 51 -14.31 -5.30 8.99
CA ALA A 51 -13.43 -5.55 10.13
C ALA A 51 -13.62 -6.98 10.66
N PRO A 52 -13.18 -8.05 9.97
CA PRO A 52 -13.23 -9.39 10.50
C PRO A 52 -12.45 -9.45 11.83
N LYS A 53 -13.01 -10.11 12.85
CA LYS A 53 -12.38 -10.18 14.17
C LYS A 53 -11.10 -11.01 14.17
N ASP A 54 -11.06 -12.03 13.31
CA ASP A 54 -10.01 -13.04 13.21
C ASP A 54 -9.95 -13.67 11.81
N ALA A 55 -9.08 -14.65 11.66
CA ALA A 55 -8.90 -15.40 10.41
C ALA A 55 -10.21 -16.10 9.96
N ALA A 56 -11.00 -16.66 10.87
CA ALA A 56 -12.26 -17.33 10.54
C ALA A 56 -13.30 -16.33 10.01
N GLY A 57 -13.36 -15.13 10.60
CA GLY A 57 -14.21 -14.04 10.10
C GLY A 57 -13.79 -13.58 8.70
N PHE A 58 -12.49 -13.58 8.39
CA PHE A 58 -11.99 -13.28 7.06
C PHE A 58 -12.34 -14.37 6.03
N ASP A 59 -12.26 -15.67 6.41
CA ASP A 59 -12.70 -16.79 5.56
C ASP A 59 -14.18 -16.66 5.18
N ILE A 60 -15.04 -16.27 6.14
CA ILE A 60 -16.47 -16.04 5.87
C ILE A 60 -16.66 -14.89 4.86
N LEU A 61 -15.89 -13.81 4.98
CA LEU A 61 -15.96 -12.69 4.04
C LEU A 61 -15.53 -13.12 2.62
N VAL A 62 -14.47 -13.92 2.50
CA VAL A 62 -14.02 -14.47 1.21
C VAL A 62 -15.07 -15.43 0.64
N ALA A 63 -15.68 -16.27 1.47
CA ALA A 63 -16.78 -17.14 1.05
C ALA A 63 -18.00 -16.35 0.54
N ALA A 64 -18.34 -15.22 1.18
CA ALA A 64 -19.36 -14.30 0.70
C ALA A 64 -19.02 -13.70 -0.67
N GLY A 65 -17.73 -13.36 -0.90
CA GLY A 65 -17.24 -12.94 -2.22
C GLY A 65 -17.39 -14.03 -3.28
N ARG A 66 -17.01 -15.27 -2.97
CA ARG A 66 -17.22 -16.43 -3.86
C ARG A 66 -18.70 -16.65 -4.20
N ALA A 67 -19.59 -16.36 -3.25
CA ALA A 67 -21.04 -16.43 -3.44
C ALA A 67 -21.62 -15.24 -4.26
N GLY A 68 -20.78 -14.26 -4.66
CA GLY A 68 -21.20 -13.14 -5.49
C GLY A 68 -21.77 -11.94 -4.71
N LEU A 69 -21.62 -11.90 -3.39
CA LEU A 69 -22.13 -10.78 -2.55
C LEU A 69 -21.29 -9.53 -2.66
N VAL A 70 -20.00 -9.64 -3.00
CA VAL A 70 -19.09 -8.51 -3.25
C VAL A 70 -18.25 -8.79 -4.49
N GLN A 71 -17.90 -7.72 -5.24
CA GLN A 71 -17.09 -7.83 -6.47
C GLN A 71 -15.63 -8.14 -6.17
N GLY A 72 -15.13 -7.63 -5.05
CA GLY A 72 -13.77 -7.84 -4.61
C GLY A 72 -13.43 -7.03 -3.35
N LEU A 73 -12.23 -7.25 -2.85
CA LEU A 73 -11.75 -6.66 -1.62
C LEU A 73 -10.31 -6.14 -1.81
N ASN A 74 -10.04 -4.95 -1.28
CA ASN A 74 -8.68 -4.69 -0.81
C ASN A 74 -8.48 -5.40 0.53
N VAL A 75 -7.26 -5.80 0.80
CA VAL A 75 -6.90 -6.50 2.03
C VAL A 75 -5.69 -5.82 2.68
N THR A 76 -5.80 -5.53 3.97
CA THR A 76 -4.69 -5.01 4.77
C THR A 76 -4.39 -5.94 5.95
N ALA A 77 -3.44 -5.54 6.78
CA ALA A 77 -3.06 -6.31 7.97
C ALA A 77 -4.28 -6.69 8.83
N PRO A 78 -4.29 -7.90 9.40
CA PRO A 78 -3.26 -8.95 9.33
C PRO A 78 -3.50 -9.99 8.21
N PHE A 79 -4.44 -9.78 7.29
CA PHE A 79 -5.02 -10.81 6.43
C PHE A 79 -4.36 -10.97 5.04
N LYS A 80 -3.29 -10.21 4.70
CA LYS A 80 -2.68 -10.24 3.36
C LYS A 80 -2.13 -11.61 2.93
N GLU A 81 -1.50 -12.34 3.86
CA GLU A 81 -0.98 -13.70 3.59
C GLU A 81 -2.12 -14.71 3.46
N GLN A 82 -3.14 -14.61 4.32
CA GLN A 82 -4.34 -15.45 4.24
C GLN A 82 -5.11 -15.18 2.93
N ALA A 83 -5.21 -13.93 2.49
CA ALA A 83 -5.82 -13.57 1.23
C ALA A 83 -5.12 -14.26 0.04
N PHE A 84 -3.79 -14.29 0.05
CA PHE A 84 -3.02 -15.03 -0.95
C PHE A 84 -3.30 -16.54 -0.90
N ALA A 85 -3.30 -17.13 0.31
CA ALA A 85 -3.52 -18.57 0.50
C ALA A 85 -4.93 -19.04 0.08
N LEU A 86 -5.94 -18.16 0.18
CA LEU A 86 -7.33 -18.46 -0.20
C LEU A 86 -7.62 -18.26 -1.70
N ALA A 87 -6.68 -17.74 -2.46
CA ALA A 87 -6.87 -17.45 -3.86
C ALA A 87 -6.72 -18.72 -4.75
N ASP A 88 -7.57 -18.84 -5.76
CA ASP A 88 -7.47 -19.90 -6.79
C ASP A 88 -6.40 -19.54 -7.83
N GLU A 89 -6.20 -18.25 -8.06
CA GLU A 89 -5.18 -17.70 -8.97
C GLU A 89 -4.51 -16.49 -8.32
N ALA A 90 -3.24 -16.33 -8.61
CA ALA A 90 -2.48 -15.18 -8.13
C ALA A 90 -1.65 -14.55 -9.24
N SER A 91 -1.50 -13.22 -9.20
CA SER A 91 -0.60 -12.50 -10.10
C SER A 91 0.87 -12.83 -9.80
N LYS A 92 1.77 -12.44 -10.70
CA LYS A 92 3.22 -12.56 -10.47
C LYS A 92 3.63 -11.81 -9.20
N ALA A 93 3.11 -10.59 -8.99
CA ALA A 93 3.40 -9.77 -7.83
C ALA A 93 2.96 -10.44 -6.52
N ALA A 94 1.72 -10.95 -6.46
CA ALA A 94 1.22 -11.65 -5.28
C ALA A 94 2.00 -12.94 -4.98
N ARG A 95 2.37 -13.72 -6.02
CA ARG A 95 3.21 -14.92 -5.85
C ARG A 95 4.62 -14.60 -5.35
N ALA A 96 5.26 -13.56 -5.89
CA ALA A 96 6.59 -13.16 -5.48
C ALA A 96 6.66 -12.77 -4.00
N THR A 97 5.55 -12.29 -3.45
CA THR A 97 5.49 -11.79 -2.08
C THR A 97 4.78 -12.76 -1.11
N GLY A 98 4.11 -13.80 -1.60
CA GLY A 98 3.26 -14.68 -0.77
C GLY A 98 2.13 -13.93 -0.05
N SER A 99 1.73 -12.77 -0.57
CA SER A 99 0.71 -11.91 0.02
C SER A 99 -0.10 -11.18 -1.04
N ALA A 100 -1.34 -10.80 -0.71
CA ALA A 100 -2.21 -10.06 -1.61
C ALA A 100 -2.91 -8.92 -0.88
N ASN A 101 -3.01 -7.75 -1.53
CA ASN A 101 -3.83 -6.64 -1.05
C ASN A 101 -5.06 -6.38 -1.94
N ILE A 102 -5.27 -7.22 -2.97
CA ILE A 102 -6.45 -7.19 -3.83
C ILE A 102 -6.95 -8.61 -4.02
N LEU A 103 -8.25 -8.84 -3.77
CA LEU A 103 -8.99 -10.03 -4.15
C LEU A 103 -10.11 -9.63 -5.11
N VAL A 104 -10.19 -10.28 -6.26
CA VAL A 104 -11.29 -10.13 -7.22
C VAL A 104 -12.07 -11.43 -7.26
N PHE A 105 -13.38 -11.33 -7.08
CA PHE A 105 -14.29 -12.47 -7.14
C PHE A 105 -14.96 -12.53 -8.51
N ASP A 106 -14.92 -13.70 -9.15
CA ASP A 106 -15.52 -13.93 -10.46
C ASP A 106 -15.96 -15.39 -10.59
N ASN A 107 -17.25 -15.62 -10.80
CA ASN A 107 -17.84 -16.95 -10.99
C ASN A 107 -17.41 -17.98 -9.91
N GLY A 108 -17.40 -17.57 -8.65
CA GLY A 108 -17.00 -18.40 -7.50
C GLY A 108 -15.50 -18.58 -7.32
N ARG A 109 -14.68 -18.04 -8.21
CA ARG A 109 -13.21 -18.05 -8.12
C ARG A 109 -12.68 -16.77 -7.47
N VAL A 110 -11.50 -16.89 -6.88
CA VAL A 110 -10.77 -15.78 -6.25
C VAL A 110 -9.44 -15.58 -6.97
N ARG A 111 -9.23 -14.39 -7.49
CA ARG A 111 -7.94 -13.96 -8.04
C ARG A 111 -7.28 -12.96 -7.09
N ALA A 112 -6.06 -13.27 -6.68
CA ALA A 112 -5.24 -12.42 -5.82
C ALA A 112 -4.26 -11.56 -6.64
N ASP A 113 -4.10 -10.32 -6.21
CA ASP A 113 -3.10 -9.40 -6.77
C ASP A 113 -2.48 -8.52 -5.67
N SER A 114 -1.40 -7.80 -6.01
CA SER A 114 -0.75 -6.84 -5.14
C SER A 114 -0.45 -5.53 -5.86
N SER A 115 -0.95 -4.44 -5.33
CA SER A 115 -0.67 -3.08 -5.80
C SER A 115 0.32 -2.31 -4.90
N ASP A 116 0.84 -2.91 -3.83
CA ASP A 116 1.80 -2.25 -2.93
C ASP A 116 3.09 -1.87 -3.69
N GLY A 117 3.58 -2.75 -4.58
CA GLY A 117 4.73 -2.47 -5.43
C GLY A 117 4.51 -1.28 -6.36
N PRO A 118 3.48 -1.28 -7.21
CA PRO A 118 3.08 -0.09 -7.96
C PRO A 118 2.94 1.18 -7.12
N GLY A 119 2.41 1.06 -5.90
CA GLY A 119 2.25 2.18 -4.98
C GLY A 119 3.58 2.81 -4.54
N VAL A 120 4.56 2.00 -4.15
CA VAL A 120 5.88 2.54 -3.76
C VAL A 120 6.60 3.18 -4.95
N LEU A 121 6.55 2.56 -6.12
CA LEU A 121 7.18 3.12 -7.33
C LEU A 121 6.53 4.45 -7.74
N TYR A 122 5.20 4.55 -7.66
CA TYR A 122 4.48 5.80 -7.89
C TYR A 122 4.92 6.90 -6.91
N ALA A 123 4.96 6.61 -5.61
CA ALA A 123 5.35 7.58 -4.60
C ALA A 123 6.78 8.11 -4.82
N LEU A 124 7.71 7.22 -5.15
CA LEU A 124 9.09 7.59 -5.46
C LEU A 124 9.17 8.44 -6.73
N SER A 125 8.45 8.08 -7.80
CA SER A 125 8.46 8.87 -9.04
C SER A 125 7.85 10.25 -8.88
N GLU A 126 6.87 10.41 -7.97
CA GLU A 126 6.21 11.69 -7.72
C GLU A 126 7.05 12.62 -6.82
N GLN A 127 7.65 12.08 -5.76
CA GLN A 127 8.26 12.91 -4.71
C GLN A 127 9.79 12.83 -4.65
N ALA A 128 10.40 11.90 -5.38
CA ALA A 128 11.85 11.76 -5.53
C ALA A 128 12.22 11.42 -6.99
N PRO A 129 11.83 12.25 -7.99
CA PRO A 129 11.99 11.93 -9.41
C PRO A 129 13.44 11.75 -9.85
N ASP A 130 14.39 12.33 -9.12
CA ASP A 130 15.83 12.21 -9.42
C ASP A 130 16.44 10.91 -8.89
N LEU A 131 15.71 10.11 -8.11
CA LEU A 131 16.19 8.85 -7.58
C LEU A 131 16.26 7.79 -8.69
N VAL A 132 17.48 7.33 -9.00
CA VAL A 132 17.71 6.24 -9.94
C VAL A 132 17.72 4.91 -9.18
N LEU A 133 16.69 4.09 -9.35
CA LEU A 133 16.56 2.80 -8.64
C LEU A 133 17.54 1.73 -9.13
N LYS A 134 17.96 1.79 -10.41
CA LYS A 134 18.89 0.80 -10.96
C LYS A 134 20.26 0.90 -10.29
N GLY A 135 20.62 -0.13 -9.53
CA GLY A 135 21.85 -0.21 -8.76
C GLY A 135 21.80 0.50 -7.40
N ALA A 136 20.68 1.15 -7.06
CA ALA A 136 20.51 1.81 -5.77
C ALA A 136 20.53 0.82 -4.60
N VAL A 137 21.06 1.27 -3.48
CA VAL A 137 21.02 0.58 -2.19
C VAL A 137 19.80 1.07 -1.42
N VAL A 138 18.84 0.18 -1.20
CA VAL A 138 17.62 0.49 -0.44
C VAL A 138 17.66 -0.19 0.91
N VAL A 139 17.73 0.58 1.99
CA VAL A 139 17.58 0.05 3.34
C VAL A 139 16.11 0.02 3.72
N MET A 140 15.58 -1.20 3.88
CA MET A 140 14.20 -1.47 4.27
C MET A 140 14.11 -1.70 5.78
N LEU A 141 13.45 -0.81 6.50
CA LEU A 141 13.21 -0.94 7.93
C LEU A 141 11.93 -1.77 8.14
N GLY A 142 12.11 -3.02 8.55
CA GLY A 142 11.04 -3.99 8.75
C GLY A 142 11.04 -5.14 7.74
N ALA A 143 10.43 -6.25 8.12
CA ALA A 143 10.34 -7.50 7.33
C ALA A 143 8.91 -8.07 7.30
N GLY A 144 7.91 -7.18 7.28
CA GLY A 144 6.49 -7.56 7.18
C GLY A 144 5.99 -7.66 5.73
N GLY A 145 4.69 -7.96 5.55
CA GLY A 145 4.08 -8.11 4.23
C GLY A 145 4.20 -6.87 3.32
N ALA A 146 4.11 -5.65 3.88
CA ALA A 146 4.31 -4.42 3.10
C ALA A 146 5.78 -4.28 2.65
N ALA A 147 6.75 -4.54 3.56
CA ALA A 147 8.17 -4.54 3.22
C ALA A 147 8.47 -5.53 2.09
N ARG A 148 7.94 -6.75 2.18
CA ARG A 148 8.09 -7.81 1.18
C ARG A 148 7.56 -7.36 -0.19
N ALA A 149 6.35 -6.80 -0.24
CA ALA A 149 5.73 -6.37 -1.49
C ALA A 149 6.50 -5.23 -2.17
N CYS A 150 6.95 -4.26 -1.39
CA CYS A 150 7.74 -3.14 -1.90
C CYS A 150 9.13 -3.58 -2.34
N ALA A 151 9.80 -4.43 -1.56
CA ALA A 151 11.11 -4.99 -1.91
C ALA A 151 11.07 -5.69 -3.28
N GLY A 152 10.05 -6.52 -3.54
CA GLY A 152 9.88 -7.19 -4.83
C GLY A 152 9.84 -6.22 -6.01
N ALA A 153 9.07 -5.14 -5.92
CA ALA A 153 8.96 -4.14 -6.97
C ALA A 153 10.28 -3.34 -7.16
N LEU A 154 10.97 -3.02 -6.08
CA LEU A 154 12.24 -2.32 -6.12
C LEU A 154 13.34 -3.19 -6.72
N ILE A 155 13.35 -4.50 -6.44
CA ILE A 155 14.26 -5.46 -7.07
C ILE A 155 13.99 -5.53 -8.59
N GLU A 156 12.73 -5.59 -9.01
CA GLU A 156 12.38 -5.56 -10.44
C GLU A 156 12.83 -4.26 -11.12
N ALA A 157 12.85 -3.15 -10.38
CA ALA A 157 13.41 -1.86 -10.84
C ALA A 157 14.96 -1.82 -10.81
N GLY A 158 15.63 -2.87 -10.34
CA GLY A 158 17.07 -3.02 -10.33
C GLY A 158 17.78 -2.58 -9.06
N ALA A 159 17.07 -2.34 -7.97
CA ALA A 159 17.65 -1.99 -6.68
C ALA A 159 18.18 -3.23 -5.93
N ARG A 160 19.12 -3.00 -5.02
CA ARG A 160 19.56 -3.94 -4.00
C ARG A 160 18.89 -3.59 -2.68
N ILE A 161 18.35 -4.58 -1.98
CA ILE A 161 17.61 -4.39 -0.74
C ILE A 161 18.43 -4.87 0.46
N ASP A 162 18.64 -4.01 1.40
CA ASP A 162 19.30 -4.23 2.67
C ASP A 162 18.24 -4.18 3.77
N ILE A 163 17.89 -5.33 4.40
CA ILE A 163 16.80 -5.41 5.38
C ILE A 163 17.35 -5.19 6.78
N LEU A 164 16.89 -4.13 7.42
CA LEU A 164 17.15 -3.85 8.83
C LEU A 164 15.90 -4.13 9.66
N ASN A 165 15.91 -5.19 10.45
CA ASN A 165 14.76 -5.59 11.25
C ASN A 165 15.18 -6.09 12.64
N ARG A 166 14.36 -5.79 13.67
CA ARG A 166 14.63 -6.21 15.06
C ARG A 166 14.76 -7.75 15.21
N SER A 167 13.91 -8.51 14.51
CA SER A 167 14.01 -9.98 14.46
C SER A 167 14.87 -10.37 13.28
N GLN A 168 16.05 -10.87 13.57
CA GLN A 168 17.01 -11.33 12.56
C GLN A 168 16.44 -12.49 11.74
N ASP A 169 15.79 -13.47 12.40
CA ASP A 169 15.17 -14.63 11.73
C ASP A 169 14.17 -14.21 10.64
N ARG A 170 13.36 -13.15 10.91
CA ARG A 170 12.41 -12.61 9.91
C ARG A 170 13.10 -11.93 8.75
N ALA A 171 14.19 -11.20 9.01
CA ALA A 171 14.98 -10.57 7.97
C ALA A 171 15.66 -11.62 7.08
N GLU A 172 16.25 -12.66 7.68
CA GLU A 172 16.88 -13.79 6.98
C GLU A 172 15.86 -14.57 6.13
N ALA A 173 14.68 -14.87 6.69
CA ALA A 173 13.61 -15.52 5.95
C ALA A 173 13.17 -14.69 4.73
N LEU A 174 12.99 -13.37 4.92
CA LEU A 174 12.62 -12.49 3.81
C LEU A 174 13.73 -12.40 2.76
N ALA A 175 14.99 -12.33 3.16
CA ALA A 175 16.12 -12.29 2.25
C ALA A 175 16.25 -13.61 1.46
N ALA A 176 16.07 -14.75 2.11
CA ALA A 176 16.09 -16.07 1.46
C ALA A 176 14.98 -16.20 0.41
N ASP A 177 13.76 -15.71 0.73
CA ASP A 177 12.60 -15.78 -0.16
C ASP A 177 12.75 -14.88 -1.39
N LEU A 178 13.33 -13.69 -1.23
CA LEU A 178 13.46 -12.69 -2.31
C LEU A 178 14.74 -12.87 -3.15
N GLY A 179 15.69 -13.68 -2.69
CA GLY A 179 16.85 -14.09 -3.45
C GLY A 179 18.07 -13.15 -3.35
N PRO A 180 19.03 -13.25 -4.28
CA PRO A 180 20.38 -12.72 -4.11
C PRO A 180 20.49 -11.19 -4.13
N SER A 181 19.45 -10.49 -4.52
CA SER A 181 19.39 -9.01 -4.49
C SER A 181 19.05 -8.48 -3.10
N VAL A 182 18.85 -9.36 -2.12
CA VAL A 182 18.46 -9.01 -0.75
C VAL A 182 19.46 -9.56 0.24
N ARG A 183 19.84 -8.75 1.23
CA ARG A 183 20.65 -9.20 2.38
C ARG A 183 20.10 -8.62 3.68
N VAL A 184 20.46 -9.24 4.78
CA VAL A 184 20.26 -8.66 6.11
C VAL A 184 21.31 -7.58 6.34
N ALA A 185 20.89 -6.44 6.83
CA ALA A 185 21.70 -5.26 7.08
C ALA A 185 21.93 -5.02 8.57
N GLU A 186 23.01 -4.32 8.87
CA GLU A 186 23.31 -3.75 10.17
C GLU A 186 23.12 -2.22 10.15
N ALA A 187 23.11 -1.58 11.31
CA ALA A 187 22.95 -0.13 11.42
C ALA A 187 24.05 0.68 10.66
N ALA A 188 25.23 0.12 10.52
CA ALA A 188 26.35 0.74 9.78
C ALA A 188 26.05 0.84 8.27
N ASP A 189 25.24 -0.06 7.71
CA ASP A 189 24.89 -0.06 6.27
C ASP A 189 24.02 1.14 5.86
N LEU A 190 23.40 1.84 6.82
CA LEU A 190 22.66 3.07 6.56
C LEU A 190 23.51 4.15 5.86
N ALA A 191 24.79 4.18 6.08
CA ALA A 191 25.70 5.17 5.47
C ALA A 191 25.77 5.05 3.94
N GLU A 192 25.52 3.86 3.40
CA GLU A 192 25.56 3.58 1.95
C GLU A 192 24.18 3.69 1.28
N ALA A 193 23.12 3.93 2.06
CA ALA A 193 21.75 3.96 1.54
C ALA A 193 21.51 5.12 0.55
N ASP A 194 20.97 4.81 -0.62
CA ASP A 194 20.38 5.77 -1.55
C ASP A 194 18.93 6.08 -1.17
N LEU A 195 18.26 5.09 -0.60
CA LEU A 195 16.87 5.18 -0.15
C LEU A 195 16.71 4.42 1.18
N VAL A 196 16.07 5.04 2.15
CA VAL A 196 15.65 4.37 3.40
C VAL A 196 14.13 4.36 3.45
N ILE A 197 13.52 3.18 3.60
CA ILE A 197 12.07 3.03 3.66
C ILE A 197 11.66 2.50 5.04
N ASN A 198 10.85 3.27 5.76
CA ASN A 198 10.18 2.80 6.96
C ASN A 198 8.92 2.01 6.58
N ALA A 199 8.96 0.69 6.76
CA ALA A 199 7.82 -0.22 6.60
C ALA A 199 7.30 -0.75 7.95
N LEU A 200 7.70 -0.12 9.06
CA LEU A 200 7.21 -0.43 10.40
C LEU A 200 5.95 0.38 10.70
N SER A 201 5.11 -0.15 11.59
CA SER A 201 3.94 0.57 12.12
C SER A 201 4.31 1.53 13.27
N VAL A 202 5.60 1.70 13.55
CA VAL A 202 6.14 2.53 14.63
C VAL A 202 7.27 3.42 14.09
N GLN A 203 7.58 4.48 14.83
CA GLN A 203 8.73 5.32 14.50
C GLN A 203 10.03 4.50 14.56
N PRO A 204 10.86 4.51 13.52
CA PRO A 204 12.10 3.78 13.52
C PRO A 204 13.14 4.47 14.44
N ALA A 205 13.85 3.67 15.22
CA ALA A 205 14.94 4.15 16.08
C ALA A 205 16.27 4.02 15.32
N ILE A 206 16.48 4.86 14.30
CA ILE A 206 17.74 4.94 13.54
C ILE A 206 18.32 6.34 13.59
N ASP A 207 19.65 6.41 13.49
CA ASP A 207 20.37 7.69 13.41
C ASP A 207 20.42 8.15 11.94
N LEU A 208 19.59 9.15 11.60
CA LEU A 208 19.62 9.74 10.26
C LEU A 208 20.92 10.48 9.97
N SER A 209 21.75 10.82 10.99
CA SER A 209 22.99 11.58 10.80
C SER A 209 24.03 10.82 9.96
N VAL A 210 23.94 9.54 9.90
CA VAL A 210 24.85 8.69 9.12
C VAL A 210 24.51 8.63 7.62
N LEU A 211 23.32 9.06 7.23
CA LEU A 211 22.91 9.02 5.83
C LEU A 211 23.72 9.99 4.98
N LYS A 212 24.13 9.54 3.80
CA LYS A 212 24.86 10.37 2.83
C LYS A 212 23.99 11.51 2.29
N PRO A 213 24.61 12.64 1.87
CA PRO A 213 23.89 13.69 1.15
C PRO A 213 23.17 13.15 -0.08
N GLY A 214 21.93 13.60 -0.32
CA GLY A 214 21.12 13.16 -1.44
C GLY A 214 20.38 11.84 -1.22
N ALA A 215 20.54 11.16 -0.08
CA ALA A 215 19.72 10.03 0.28
C ALA A 215 18.23 10.43 0.38
N VAL A 216 17.35 9.52 -0.07
CA VAL A 216 15.90 9.68 0.02
C VAL A 216 15.40 8.93 1.25
N VAL A 217 14.43 9.50 1.96
CA VAL A 217 13.79 8.88 3.13
C VAL A 217 12.29 8.76 2.89
N MET A 218 11.77 7.56 2.95
CA MET A 218 10.34 7.26 2.79
C MET A 218 9.74 6.68 4.07
N ASP A 219 8.54 7.12 4.42
CA ASP A 219 7.74 6.48 5.46
C ASP A 219 6.41 5.98 4.85
N MET A 220 6.11 4.69 5.01
CA MET A 220 4.84 4.12 4.53
C MET A 220 3.64 4.53 5.39
N THR A 221 3.89 5.11 6.57
CA THR A 221 2.86 5.69 7.42
C THR A 221 2.36 6.99 6.79
N TYR A 222 1.04 7.17 6.75
CA TYR A 222 0.40 8.36 6.17
C TYR A 222 -0.44 9.17 7.17
N LYS A 223 -0.39 8.82 8.45
CA LYS A 223 -1.09 9.55 9.52
C LYS A 223 -0.20 9.64 10.77
N PRO A 224 0.35 10.84 11.06
CA PRO A 224 0.30 12.07 10.27
C PRO A 224 1.01 11.92 8.91
N VAL A 225 0.71 12.78 7.94
CA VAL A 225 1.38 12.74 6.60
C VAL A 225 2.86 13.04 6.73
N VAL A 226 3.21 14.03 7.54
CA VAL A 226 4.61 14.30 7.93
C VAL A 226 4.87 13.64 9.27
N THR A 227 5.40 12.43 9.24
CA THR A 227 5.79 11.72 10.45
C THR A 227 7.01 12.38 11.12
N PRO A 228 7.26 12.17 12.43
CA PRO A 228 8.51 12.62 13.06
C PRO A 228 9.77 12.14 12.34
N PHE A 229 9.72 10.94 11.74
CA PHE A 229 10.81 10.40 10.94
C PHE A 229 11.08 11.25 9.68
N LEU A 230 10.03 11.58 8.91
CA LEU A 230 10.15 12.46 7.75
C LEU A 230 10.52 13.90 8.14
N ALA A 231 9.98 14.41 9.25
CA ALA A 231 10.34 15.74 9.74
C ALA A 231 11.85 15.83 10.09
N ALA A 232 12.39 14.81 10.74
CA ALA A 232 13.81 14.73 11.06
C ALA A 232 14.68 14.64 9.79
N ALA A 233 14.24 13.90 8.76
CA ALA A 233 14.94 13.82 7.48
C ALA A 233 14.93 15.19 6.75
N ARG A 234 13.78 15.88 6.72
CA ARG A 234 13.65 17.24 6.13
C ARG A 234 14.55 18.24 6.81
N ALA A 235 14.64 18.21 8.15
CA ALA A 235 15.52 19.10 8.92
C ALA A 235 17.00 18.94 8.54
N ARG A 236 17.38 17.81 7.93
CA ARG A 236 18.71 17.52 7.39
C ARG A 236 18.86 17.83 5.89
N GLY A 237 17.83 18.37 5.26
CA GLY A 237 17.84 18.66 3.82
C GLY A 237 17.73 17.41 2.94
N LEU A 238 17.28 16.27 3.48
CA LEU A 238 17.06 15.05 2.72
C LEU A 238 15.71 15.09 1.99
N THR A 239 15.65 14.51 0.79
CA THR A 239 14.38 14.30 0.08
C THR A 239 13.50 13.32 0.83
N THR A 240 12.23 13.65 0.98
CA THR A 240 11.28 12.80 1.71
C THR A 240 10.12 12.36 0.85
N VAL A 241 9.67 11.12 1.06
CA VAL A 241 8.51 10.51 0.38
C VAL A 241 7.52 10.04 1.45
N ASP A 242 6.29 10.51 1.38
CA ASP A 242 5.26 10.19 2.36
C ASP A 242 4.40 8.98 1.96
N GLY A 243 3.81 8.33 2.97
CA GLY A 243 2.94 7.18 2.77
C GLY A 243 1.61 7.52 2.08
N LEU A 244 1.20 8.79 2.05
CA LEU A 244 -0.02 9.21 1.36
C LEU A 244 0.14 9.07 -0.16
N ALA A 245 1.31 9.43 -0.72
CA ALA A 245 1.61 9.21 -2.12
C ALA A 245 1.57 7.72 -2.49
N MET A 246 2.11 6.84 -1.63
CA MET A 246 2.03 5.39 -1.83
C MET A 246 0.58 4.89 -1.79
N LEU A 247 -0.23 5.39 -0.85
CA LEU A 247 -1.65 5.04 -0.76
C LEU A 247 -2.41 5.43 -2.03
N ILE A 248 -2.14 6.61 -2.59
CA ILE A 248 -2.73 7.09 -3.84
C ILE A 248 -2.29 6.18 -5.00
N GLY A 249 -0.99 5.92 -5.12
CA GLY A 249 -0.43 5.11 -6.20
C GLY A 249 -0.97 3.68 -6.26
N GLN A 250 -1.21 3.05 -5.10
CA GLN A 250 -1.78 1.70 -5.04
C GLN A 250 -3.30 1.66 -5.30
N ALA A 251 -4.00 2.78 -5.12
CA ALA A 251 -5.45 2.81 -5.19
C ALA A 251 -5.97 2.69 -6.63
N ALA A 252 -5.31 3.28 -7.62
CA ALA A 252 -5.77 3.25 -9.02
C ALA A 252 -5.77 1.83 -9.63
N PRO A 253 -4.71 0.99 -9.48
CA PRO A 253 -4.76 -0.41 -9.88
C PRO A 253 -5.85 -1.19 -9.16
N SER A 254 -6.04 -0.94 -7.86
CA SER A 254 -7.10 -1.57 -7.06
C SER A 254 -8.48 -1.21 -7.58
N PHE A 255 -8.76 0.07 -7.83
CA PHE A 255 -10.04 0.51 -8.37
C PHE A 255 -10.34 -0.16 -9.71
N THR A 256 -9.34 -0.20 -10.60
CA THR A 256 -9.48 -0.85 -11.91
C THR A 256 -9.81 -2.34 -11.77
N ALA A 257 -9.13 -3.04 -10.87
CA ALA A 257 -9.39 -4.45 -10.62
C ALA A 257 -10.80 -4.71 -10.05
N LEU A 258 -11.22 -3.90 -9.08
CA LEU A 258 -12.49 -4.08 -8.36
C LEU A 258 -13.72 -3.66 -9.20
N PHE A 259 -13.60 -2.55 -9.95
CA PHE A 259 -14.74 -1.97 -10.69
C PHE A 259 -14.65 -2.16 -12.20
N ARG A 260 -13.60 -2.86 -12.70
CA ARG A 260 -13.38 -3.21 -14.12
C ARG A 260 -13.35 -2.00 -15.06
N ARG A 261 -12.92 -0.84 -14.55
CA ARG A 261 -12.75 0.41 -15.30
C ARG A 261 -11.71 1.30 -14.63
N PRO A 262 -10.99 2.13 -15.39
CA PRO A 262 -10.03 3.06 -14.79
C PRO A 262 -10.76 4.08 -13.90
N PRO A 263 -10.11 4.58 -12.83
CA PRO A 263 -10.67 5.67 -12.04
C PRO A 263 -10.72 6.96 -12.85
N PRO A 264 -11.76 7.81 -12.66
CA PRO A 264 -11.78 9.14 -13.25
C PRO A 264 -10.67 10.03 -12.66
N PRO A 265 -10.21 11.05 -13.40
CA PRO A 265 -9.22 11.99 -12.88
C PRO A 265 -9.78 12.75 -11.68
N LEU A 266 -9.03 12.76 -10.58
CA LEU A 266 -9.38 13.46 -9.34
C LEU A 266 -8.08 13.80 -8.60
N ASP A 267 -8.02 15.02 -8.05
CA ASP A 267 -6.92 15.38 -7.14
C ASP A 267 -7.14 14.71 -5.78
N LEU A 268 -6.65 13.48 -5.69
CA LEU A 268 -6.77 12.69 -4.46
C LEU A 268 -5.93 13.26 -3.31
N ARG A 269 -4.78 13.88 -3.63
CA ARG A 269 -3.94 14.42 -2.58
C ARG A 269 -4.64 15.56 -1.86
N ALA A 270 -5.17 16.52 -2.59
CA ALA A 270 -5.93 17.63 -2.01
C ALA A 270 -7.17 17.11 -1.24
N LEU A 271 -7.91 16.15 -1.81
CA LEU A 271 -9.08 15.54 -1.15
C LEU A 271 -8.71 14.88 0.19
N LEU A 272 -7.60 14.12 0.23
CA LEU A 272 -7.19 13.39 1.43
C LEU A 272 -6.59 14.31 2.50
N LEU A 273 -5.81 15.32 2.11
CA LEU A 273 -5.30 16.34 3.04
C LEU A 273 -6.47 17.09 3.71
N ALA A 274 -7.46 17.53 2.91
CA ALA A 274 -8.67 18.15 3.45
C ALA A 274 -9.44 17.22 4.41
N HIS A 275 -9.54 15.92 4.10
CA HIS A 275 -10.16 14.92 4.97
C HIS A 275 -9.41 14.71 6.28
N LEU A 276 -8.08 14.79 6.26
CA LEU A 276 -7.22 14.67 7.43
C LEU A 276 -7.17 15.96 8.28
N GLY A 277 -7.65 17.09 7.76
CA GLY A 277 -7.51 18.41 8.37
C GLY A 277 -6.07 18.94 8.31
N GLU A 278 -5.29 18.48 7.33
CA GLU A 278 -3.93 18.94 7.05
C GLU A 278 -3.96 19.94 5.88
N GLU A 279 -3.12 20.98 5.95
CA GLU A 279 -2.98 21.96 4.87
C GLU A 279 -2.19 21.36 3.68
N THR A 280 -2.52 21.83 2.46
CA THR A 280 -1.87 21.43 1.20
C THR A 280 -0.44 21.97 1.07
#